data_601e116271a11170a0a4f45928546b36
#
_entry.id   601e116271a11170a0a4f45928546b36
#
_cell.length_a   1.000
_cell.length_b   1.000
_cell.length_c   1.000
_cell.angle_alpha   90.00
_cell.angle_beta   90.00
_cell.angle_gamma   90.00
#
_symmetry.space_group_name_H-M   'P 1'
#
loop_
_entity.id
_entity.type
_entity.pdbx_description
1 polymer ?
#
loop_
_entity_poly.entity_id
_entity_poly.type
_entity_poly.pdbx_seq_one_letter_code
_entity_poly.pdbx_strand_id
1 'polypeptide(L)'
;MLPETAPPRAVAPVPVRAPVAAASVPRRAAASAAAVPALRRSSVPAASALAVLAVLAVPPPPAAAGTVRHPAVVSDDPVDTTPHVLDGIVNAIALVGGTVVVGGRFDRVREAGSARAVERRNLFAYDLATGRILPGFAPRPDRPVRALAAGGDGTVYAGGEFTAVGAPARGRTGALARLRLSDGSPVTGFAARIRGGAVTTLVRDGSALYAGGGFTHAGGLARPALARLDAATGAADPAFGIRPGAPRGSRVRVHALALGGGKLAVGGDFTTLGGLPRAQLGLVDVRTARVDAWRTAFYAARCARDFPSYVRGLDFAPDGAYFAVVTTGGPRGADRPCDTAARFETRPPRTSGEVSPTWVNHTGGDSLYAVAATGAAVYVGGHQRWLDNPEGHDSAGPGAAPRPGIGAIDPRTGRALPWNPTRERGIGVKAFLACPRGLLVGSDTTRLGHEYHARVGMFPLP
;
A
#
# COMPACT_ATOMS: atom_id res chain seq x y z
N MET A 1 51.83 1.91 37.29
CA MET A 1 52.09 0.51 36.93
C MET A 1 50.91 0.09 36.07
N LEU A 2 51.12 0.05 34.77
CA LEU A 2 50.18 -0.47 33.77
C LEU A 2 50.69 -1.85 33.36
N PRO A 3 49.84 -2.86 33.14
CA PRO A 3 50.31 -4.15 32.60
C PRO A 3 50.39 -4.10 31.07
N GLU A 4 51.40 -4.68 30.58
CA GLU A 4 51.92 -4.89 29.23
C GLU A 4 50.95 -5.75 28.40
N THR A 5 50.67 -5.35 27.16
CA THR A 5 49.86 -6.11 26.21
C THR A 5 50.70 -7.04 25.36
N ALA A 6 50.32 -8.31 25.31
CA ALA A 6 50.96 -9.35 24.49
C ALA A 6 50.58 -9.19 23.00
N PRO A 7 51.46 -9.60 22.04
CA PRO A 7 51.24 -9.48 20.61
C PRO A 7 50.33 -10.59 20.04
N PRO A 8 49.66 -10.36 18.88
CA PRO A 8 48.74 -11.32 18.29
C PRO A 8 49.45 -12.47 17.57
N ARG A 9 48.89 -13.68 17.71
CA ARG A 9 49.35 -14.91 17.03
C ARG A 9 49.04 -14.88 15.53
N ALA A 10 50.03 -15.30 14.73
CA ALA A 10 49.91 -15.46 13.29
C ALA A 10 48.99 -16.64 12.93
N VAL A 11 48.13 -16.45 11.93
CA VAL A 11 47.26 -17.46 11.34
C VAL A 11 47.93 -18.03 10.09
N ALA A 12 48.04 -19.36 10.02
CA ALA A 12 48.63 -20.11 8.90
C ALA A 12 47.67 -20.17 7.69
N PRO A 13 48.18 -20.23 6.44
CA PRO A 13 47.33 -20.23 5.24
C PRO A 13 46.76 -21.63 4.94
N VAL A 14 45.49 -21.62 4.45
CA VAL A 14 44.73 -22.79 3.99
C VAL A 14 45.10 -23.11 2.54
N PRO A 15 45.30 -24.37 2.15
CA PRO A 15 45.69 -24.75 0.79
C PRO A 15 44.52 -24.67 -0.21
N VAL A 16 44.83 -24.14 -1.39
CA VAL A 16 43.92 -24.03 -2.55
C VAL A 16 43.86 -25.40 -3.26
N ARG A 17 42.67 -25.93 -3.45
CA ARG A 17 42.40 -27.11 -4.30
C ARG A 17 42.23 -26.71 -5.76
N ALA A 18 42.93 -27.46 -6.64
CA ALA A 18 42.88 -27.33 -8.10
C ALA A 18 41.56 -27.84 -8.70
N PRO A 19 41.20 -27.40 -9.92
CA PRO A 19 39.92 -27.73 -10.56
C PRO A 19 39.92 -29.11 -11.21
N VAL A 20 38.80 -29.82 -11.12
CA VAL A 20 38.53 -31.12 -11.74
C VAL A 20 38.01 -30.88 -13.18
N ALA A 21 38.55 -31.65 -14.12
CA ALA A 21 38.31 -31.61 -15.55
C ALA A 21 36.87 -32.02 -15.93
N ALA A 22 36.36 -31.39 -16.98
CA ALA A 22 35.09 -31.67 -17.62
C ALA A 22 35.13 -33.02 -18.39
N ALA A 23 34.07 -33.83 -18.18
CA ALA A 23 33.82 -35.04 -18.96
C ALA A 23 32.89 -34.75 -20.12
N SER A 24 33.31 -35.14 -21.30
CA SER A 24 32.60 -35.00 -22.58
C SER A 24 31.49 -36.07 -22.73
N VAL A 25 30.29 -35.65 -23.22
CA VAL A 25 29.18 -36.52 -23.59
C VAL A 25 29.13 -36.66 -25.12
N PRO A 26 28.98 -37.87 -25.70
CA PRO A 26 28.98 -38.06 -27.14
C PRO A 26 27.63 -37.72 -27.81
N ARG A 27 27.73 -37.12 -29.00
CA ARG A 27 26.64 -36.93 -29.95
C ARG A 27 26.22 -38.28 -30.53
N ARG A 28 24.90 -38.55 -30.61
CA ARG A 28 24.32 -39.58 -31.49
C ARG A 28 23.52 -38.94 -32.61
N ALA A 29 23.73 -39.52 -33.76
CA ALA A 29 23.31 -39.09 -35.08
C ALA A 29 21.87 -39.45 -35.43
N ALA A 30 21.43 -38.84 -36.52
CA ALA A 30 20.11 -38.84 -37.16
C ALA A 30 19.72 -40.20 -37.74
N ALA A 31 18.45 -40.43 -37.85
CA ALA A 31 17.72 -41.23 -38.86
C ALA A 31 16.25 -40.85 -38.83
N SER A 32 15.59 -40.61 -39.83
CA SER A 32 15.24 -41.11 -41.11
C SER A 32 13.78 -40.72 -41.41
N ALA A 33 13.58 -40.22 -42.56
CA ALA A 33 12.24 -39.79 -43.06
C ALA A 33 11.39 -41.05 -43.39
N ALA A 34 10.10 -41.00 -43.09
CA ALA A 34 9.11 -41.95 -43.63
C ALA A 34 7.94 -41.19 -44.30
N ALA A 35 7.62 -41.66 -45.49
CA ALA A 35 6.71 -41.04 -46.44
C ALA A 35 5.24 -41.11 -46.02
N VAL A 36 4.45 -40.09 -46.43
CA VAL A 36 3.01 -39.98 -46.30
C VAL A 36 2.35 -40.50 -47.57
N PRO A 37 1.36 -41.41 -47.54
CA PRO A 37 0.58 -41.76 -48.72
C PRO A 37 -0.58 -40.76 -48.95
N ALA A 38 -0.76 -40.36 -50.20
CA ALA A 38 -1.83 -39.52 -50.67
C ALA A 38 -3.18 -40.21 -50.56
N LEU A 39 -4.17 -39.59 -49.97
CA LEU A 39 -5.57 -40.01 -49.98
C LEU A 39 -6.42 -39.06 -50.84
N ARG A 40 -7.24 -39.66 -51.63
CA ARG A 40 -8.10 -39.13 -52.70
C ARG A 40 -9.10 -38.08 -52.23
N ARG A 41 -9.30 -37.05 -53.07
CA ARG A 41 -10.37 -36.08 -52.98
C ARG A 41 -11.72 -36.70 -53.22
N SER A 42 -12.65 -36.57 -52.29
CA SER A 42 -14.09 -36.74 -52.49
C SER A 42 -14.75 -35.38 -52.33
N SER A 43 -15.43 -34.95 -53.37
CA SER A 43 -16.22 -33.73 -53.43
C SER A 43 -17.57 -33.92 -52.73
N VAL A 44 -17.87 -33.06 -51.74
CA VAL A 44 -19.19 -32.94 -51.12
C VAL A 44 -19.59 -31.44 -51.18
N PRO A 45 -20.89 -31.16 -51.54
CA PRO A 45 -21.31 -29.80 -51.85
C PRO A 45 -21.41 -28.88 -50.60
N ALA A 46 -21.10 -27.62 -50.81
CA ALA A 46 -21.18 -26.56 -49.83
C ALA A 46 -22.62 -26.26 -49.41
N ALA A 47 -22.94 -26.50 -48.14
CA ALA A 47 -24.07 -25.87 -47.47
C ALA A 47 -23.55 -24.74 -46.60
N SER A 48 -23.89 -23.48 -46.96
CA SER A 48 -23.53 -22.29 -46.24
C SER A 48 -24.29 -22.22 -44.91
N ALA A 49 -23.65 -22.55 -43.81
CA ALA A 49 -24.14 -22.25 -42.46
C ALA A 49 -23.48 -20.94 -41.97
N LEU A 50 -24.28 -19.87 -41.89
CA LEU A 50 -23.90 -18.65 -41.18
C LEU A 50 -23.78 -18.97 -39.67
N ALA A 51 -22.58 -19.14 -39.16
CA ALA A 51 -22.33 -19.19 -37.76
C ALA A 51 -22.22 -17.72 -37.23
N VAL A 52 -23.27 -17.27 -36.54
CA VAL A 52 -23.23 -16.03 -35.77
C VAL A 52 -22.33 -16.29 -34.57
N LEU A 53 -21.08 -15.79 -34.61
CA LEU A 53 -20.22 -15.75 -33.45
C LEU A 53 -20.79 -14.70 -32.46
N ALA A 54 -21.49 -15.17 -31.44
CA ALA A 54 -21.78 -14.36 -30.25
C ALA A 54 -20.47 -14.17 -29.49
N VAL A 55 -19.86 -13.01 -29.66
CA VAL A 55 -18.75 -12.57 -28.82
C VAL A 55 -19.31 -12.34 -27.40
N LEU A 56 -19.15 -13.31 -26.53
CA LEU A 56 -19.39 -13.14 -25.10
C LEU A 56 -18.37 -12.11 -24.58
N ALA A 57 -18.83 -10.86 -24.39
CA ALA A 57 -18.06 -9.83 -23.71
C ALA A 57 -17.77 -10.33 -22.29
N VAL A 58 -16.53 -10.76 -22.04
CA VAL A 58 -16.05 -11.02 -20.68
C VAL A 58 -16.03 -9.67 -19.97
N PRO A 59 -16.78 -9.48 -18.87
CA PRO A 59 -16.70 -8.24 -18.12
C PRO A 59 -15.26 -8.02 -17.65
N PRO A 60 -14.74 -6.76 -17.69
CA PRO A 60 -13.41 -6.48 -17.20
C PRO A 60 -13.30 -6.89 -15.72
N PRO A 61 -12.15 -7.42 -15.28
CA PRO A 61 -11.96 -7.77 -13.89
C PRO A 61 -12.16 -6.52 -13.03
N PRO A 62 -12.74 -6.64 -11.82
CA PRO A 62 -12.90 -5.50 -10.92
C PRO A 62 -11.55 -4.88 -10.64
N ALA A 63 -11.43 -3.56 -10.80
CA ALA A 63 -10.21 -2.82 -10.53
C ALA A 63 -9.76 -3.08 -9.09
N ALA A 64 -8.50 -3.43 -8.91
CA ALA A 64 -7.89 -3.51 -7.58
C ALA A 64 -8.00 -2.13 -6.91
N ALA A 65 -8.31 -2.11 -5.61
CA ALA A 65 -8.37 -0.87 -4.84
C ALA A 65 -7.01 -0.15 -4.92
N GLY A 66 -6.99 1.10 -5.42
CA GLY A 66 -5.79 1.92 -5.56
C GLY A 66 -5.39 2.29 -6.99
N THR A 67 -6.07 1.78 -8.03
CA THR A 67 -5.66 2.01 -9.43
C THR A 67 -6.66 2.85 -10.24
N VAL A 68 -7.26 3.88 -9.63
CA VAL A 68 -8.18 4.76 -10.33
C VAL A 68 -7.42 5.86 -11.08
N ARG A 69 -7.57 5.91 -12.41
CA ARG A 69 -7.00 6.97 -13.23
C ARG A 69 -7.89 8.21 -13.15
N HIS A 70 -7.28 9.35 -12.85
CA HIS A 70 -7.92 10.65 -13.00
C HIS A 70 -7.49 11.31 -14.31
N PRO A 71 -8.42 11.97 -15.04
CA PRO A 71 -8.09 12.70 -16.26
C PRO A 71 -7.37 14.02 -15.97
N ALA A 72 -7.57 14.59 -14.78
CA ALA A 72 -7.00 15.86 -14.34
C ALA A 72 -6.66 15.81 -12.84
N VAL A 73 -5.95 16.82 -12.37
CA VAL A 73 -5.79 17.12 -10.94
C VAL A 73 -7.17 17.47 -10.36
N VAL A 74 -7.48 16.98 -9.16
CA VAL A 74 -8.75 17.30 -8.48
C VAL A 74 -8.86 18.80 -8.16
N SER A 75 -10.08 19.31 -7.97
CA SER A 75 -10.32 20.67 -7.44
C SER A 75 -9.56 20.89 -6.13
N ASP A 76 -9.22 22.11 -5.81
CA ASP A 76 -8.69 22.51 -4.49
C ASP A 76 -9.80 22.90 -3.50
N ASP A 77 -11.03 22.92 -3.97
CA ASP A 77 -12.26 23.16 -3.23
C ASP A 77 -12.95 21.81 -2.90
N PRO A 78 -13.02 21.39 -1.62
CA PRO A 78 -13.64 20.12 -1.25
C PRO A 78 -15.16 20.22 -1.28
N VAL A 79 -15.86 19.10 -1.49
CA VAL A 79 -17.32 19.07 -1.48
C VAL A 79 -17.88 19.27 -0.07
N ASP A 80 -18.92 20.11 0.08
CA ASP A 80 -19.57 20.45 1.35
C ASP A 80 -20.31 19.29 2.03
N THR A 81 -20.60 18.22 1.29
CA THR A 81 -21.43 17.11 1.79
C THR A 81 -20.66 16.08 2.64
N THR A 82 -19.34 16.17 2.72
CA THR A 82 -18.55 15.18 3.47
C THR A 82 -18.83 15.28 4.98
N PRO A 83 -19.18 14.17 5.67
CA PRO A 83 -19.38 14.19 7.12
C PRO A 83 -18.11 14.58 7.87
N HIS A 84 -18.27 15.11 9.07
CA HIS A 84 -17.19 15.51 9.96
C HIS A 84 -16.91 14.43 11.01
N VAL A 85 -15.64 14.11 11.24
CA VAL A 85 -15.16 13.34 12.39
C VAL A 85 -14.76 14.34 13.47
N LEU A 86 -15.45 14.35 14.62
CA LEU A 86 -15.38 15.46 15.57
C LEU A 86 -14.18 15.40 16.53
N ASP A 87 -13.53 14.24 16.64
CA ASP A 87 -12.39 14.01 17.52
C ASP A 87 -11.40 13.01 16.91
N GLY A 88 -10.19 12.92 17.48
CA GLY A 88 -9.20 11.91 17.12
C GLY A 88 -8.58 12.07 15.74
N ILE A 89 -8.47 10.97 14.98
CA ILE A 89 -7.77 10.90 13.69
C ILE A 89 -8.39 9.84 12.78
N VAL A 90 -8.48 10.13 11.47
CA VAL A 90 -8.81 9.19 10.41
C VAL A 90 -7.53 8.55 9.86
N ASN A 91 -7.44 7.21 9.91
CA ASN A 91 -6.26 6.45 9.48
C ASN A 91 -6.44 5.73 8.14
N ALA A 92 -7.68 5.40 7.77
CA ALA A 92 -7.98 4.61 6.57
C ALA A 92 -9.36 4.96 6.01
N ILE A 93 -9.46 4.87 4.68
CA ILE A 93 -10.71 5.07 3.93
C ILE A 93 -10.81 3.94 2.91
N ALA A 94 -12.02 3.40 2.73
CA ALA A 94 -12.33 2.45 1.66
C ALA A 94 -13.65 2.83 0.98
N LEU A 95 -13.79 2.52 -0.30
CA LEU A 95 -15.01 2.69 -1.07
C LEU A 95 -15.57 1.32 -1.48
N VAL A 96 -16.81 1.03 -1.11
CA VAL A 96 -17.51 -0.20 -1.46
C VAL A 96 -18.82 0.17 -2.17
N GLY A 97 -18.84 0.02 -3.50
CA GLY A 97 -19.92 0.60 -4.31
C GLY A 97 -20.00 2.13 -4.13
N GLY A 98 -21.15 2.65 -3.72
CA GLY A 98 -21.36 4.07 -3.39
C GLY A 98 -21.12 4.42 -1.93
N THR A 99 -20.64 3.49 -1.10
CA THR A 99 -20.48 3.67 0.35
C THR A 99 -19.00 3.91 0.70
N VAL A 100 -18.71 5.04 1.34
CA VAL A 100 -17.39 5.32 1.92
C VAL A 100 -17.36 4.79 3.36
N VAL A 101 -16.35 4.01 3.66
CA VAL A 101 -16.06 3.51 5.01
C VAL A 101 -14.83 4.22 5.54
N VAL A 102 -14.95 4.80 6.74
CA VAL A 102 -13.89 5.61 7.39
C VAL A 102 -13.49 4.95 8.69
N GLY A 103 -12.20 4.65 8.83
CA GLY A 103 -11.62 4.03 10.00
C GLY A 103 -10.54 4.88 10.65
N GLY A 104 -10.43 4.81 11.98
CA GLY A 104 -9.47 5.63 12.69
C GLY A 104 -9.46 5.39 14.19
N ARG A 105 -9.14 6.44 14.93
CA ARG A 105 -9.28 6.56 16.37
C ARG A 105 -10.14 7.80 16.64
N PHE A 106 -11.41 7.61 16.81
CA PHE A 106 -12.41 8.66 17.07
C PHE A 106 -13.64 8.05 17.76
N ASP A 107 -14.48 8.88 18.34
CA ASP A 107 -15.72 8.46 19.01
C ASP A 107 -16.98 9.06 18.40
N ARG A 108 -16.92 10.27 17.81
CA ARG A 108 -18.08 11.00 17.33
C ARG A 108 -17.94 11.50 15.91
N VAL A 109 -19.04 11.44 15.18
CA VAL A 109 -19.16 11.95 13.79
C VAL A 109 -20.43 12.79 13.65
N ARG A 110 -20.50 13.59 12.58
CA ARG A 110 -21.64 14.47 12.29
C ARG A 110 -21.79 14.63 10.79
N GLU A 111 -23.02 14.57 10.29
CA GLU A 111 -23.30 14.93 8.89
C GLU A 111 -23.02 16.43 8.67
N ALA A 112 -22.56 16.78 7.47
CA ALA A 112 -22.40 18.18 7.07
C ALA A 112 -23.76 18.91 7.18
N GLY A 113 -23.73 20.19 7.61
CA GLY A 113 -24.94 20.98 7.82
C GLY A 113 -25.82 20.56 9.02
N SER A 114 -25.50 19.45 9.71
CA SER A 114 -26.26 18.99 10.89
C SER A 114 -25.64 19.50 12.19
N ALA A 115 -26.47 19.84 13.19
CA ALA A 115 -26.00 20.09 14.55
C ALA A 115 -25.82 18.78 15.37
N ARG A 116 -26.46 17.69 14.92
CA ARG A 116 -26.52 16.42 15.68
C ARG A 116 -25.28 15.57 15.50
N ALA A 117 -24.50 15.39 16.56
CA ALA A 117 -23.41 14.39 16.61
C ALA A 117 -23.97 12.98 16.87
N VAL A 118 -23.32 11.99 16.25
CA VAL A 118 -23.65 10.57 16.38
C VAL A 118 -22.41 9.82 16.89
N GLU A 119 -22.58 8.94 17.87
CA GLU A 119 -21.51 8.08 18.35
C GLU A 119 -21.15 7.02 17.29
N ARG A 120 -19.88 7.00 16.89
CA ARG A 120 -19.31 6.04 15.92
C ARG A 120 -17.86 5.76 16.29
N ARG A 121 -17.68 4.79 17.20
CA ARG A 121 -16.32 4.49 17.68
C ARG A 121 -15.48 3.80 16.63
N ASN A 122 -14.37 4.44 16.27
CA ASN A 122 -13.28 3.94 15.42
C ASN A 122 -13.65 3.55 13.97
N LEU A 123 -14.94 3.48 13.63
CA LEU A 123 -15.38 3.04 12.30
C LEU A 123 -16.82 3.50 12.03
N PHE A 124 -17.05 4.14 10.87
CA PHE A 124 -18.38 4.47 10.36
C PHE A 124 -18.40 4.40 8.83
N ALA A 125 -19.60 4.49 8.27
CA ALA A 125 -19.79 4.57 6.83
C ALA A 125 -20.83 5.65 6.47
N TYR A 126 -20.68 6.20 5.26
CA TYR A 126 -21.61 7.16 4.71
C TYR A 126 -21.78 6.97 3.20
N ASP A 127 -22.90 7.42 2.65
CA ASP A 127 -23.17 7.44 1.22
C ASP A 127 -22.36 8.55 0.54
N LEU A 128 -21.55 8.20 -0.45
CA LEU A 128 -20.64 9.13 -1.13
C LEU A 128 -21.36 10.27 -1.86
N ALA A 129 -22.56 10.03 -2.37
CA ALA A 129 -23.30 11.03 -3.14
C ALA A 129 -23.98 12.08 -2.27
N THR A 130 -24.49 11.65 -1.10
CA THR A 130 -25.33 12.49 -0.23
C THR A 130 -24.66 12.93 1.06
N GLY A 131 -23.54 12.30 1.43
CA GLY A 131 -22.85 12.53 2.71
C GLY A 131 -23.61 11.95 3.93
N ARG A 132 -24.74 11.23 3.73
CA ARG A 132 -25.54 10.71 4.83
C ARG A 132 -24.85 9.52 5.51
N ILE A 133 -24.72 9.61 6.82
CA ILE A 133 -24.13 8.53 7.63
C ILE A 133 -25.08 7.33 7.65
N LEU A 134 -24.58 6.13 7.37
CA LEU A 134 -25.35 4.89 7.41
C LEU A 134 -25.74 4.56 8.85
N PRO A 135 -27.03 4.64 9.25
CA PRO A 135 -27.42 4.46 10.64
C PRO A 135 -27.19 3.02 11.13
N GLY A 136 -27.38 2.02 10.26
CA GLY A 136 -27.19 0.60 10.58
C GLY A 136 -25.73 0.20 10.73
N PHE A 137 -24.79 0.89 10.08
CA PHE A 137 -23.38 0.54 10.15
C PHE A 137 -22.70 1.15 11.39
N ALA A 138 -22.73 0.43 12.50
CA ALA A 138 -22.15 0.84 13.76
C ALA A 138 -21.36 -0.30 14.43
N PRO A 139 -20.25 -0.75 13.83
CA PRO A 139 -19.52 -1.96 14.26
C PRO A 139 -18.74 -1.78 15.58
N ARG A 140 -18.40 -0.55 15.99
CA ARG A 140 -17.75 -0.20 17.27
C ARG A 140 -16.53 -1.07 17.60
N PRO A 141 -15.44 -1.06 16.83
CA PRO A 141 -14.19 -1.70 17.24
C PRO A 141 -13.71 -1.15 18.60
N ASP A 142 -13.23 -2.03 19.50
CA ASP A 142 -12.78 -1.65 20.85
C ASP A 142 -11.51 -0.79 20.87
N ARG A 143 -10.72 -0.79 19.77
CA ARG A 143 -9.48 -0.03 19.57
C ARG A 143 -9.36 0.48 18.14
N PRO A 144 -8.37 1.35 17.84
CA PRO A 144 -8.22 1.99 16.54
C PRO A 144 -8.21 1.04 15.33
N VAL A 145 -8.92 1.43 14.28
CA VAL A 145 -8.77 0.89 12.93
C VAL A 145 -7.60 1.59 12.25
N ARG A 146 -6.73 0.79 11.59
CA ARG A 146 -5.51 1.25 10.90
C ARG A 146 -5.57 1.08 9.39
N ALA A 147 -6.32 0.09 8.93
CA ALA A 147 -6.41 -0.27 7.52
C ALA A 147 -7.83 -0.71 7.16
N LEU A 148 -8.23 -0.39 5.94
CA LEU A 148 -9.49 -0.82 5.33
C LEU A 148 -9.20 -1.36 3.92
N ALA A 149 -9.96 -2.37 3.50
CA ALA A 149 -9.99 -2.82 2.12
C ALA A 149 -11.41 -3.21 1.71
N ALA A 150 -11.82 -2.87 0.49
CA ALA A 150 -13.15 -3.20 -0.04
C ALA A 150 -13.33 -4.72 -0.18
N GLY A 151 -14.46 -5.24 0.26
CA GLY A 151 -14.81 -6.66 0.13
C GLY A 151 -15.41 -7.02 -1.23
N GLY A 152 -15.99 -6.05 -1.95
CA GLY A 152 -16.56 -6.23 -3.28
C GLY A 152 -18.00 -6.75 -3.32
N ASP A 153 -18.57 -7.18 -2.20
CA ASP A 153 -19.89 -7.80 -2.07
C ASP A 153 -20.72 -7.23 -0.91
N GLY A 154 -20.70 -5.91 -0.76
CA GLY A 154 -21.33 -5.23 0.36
C GLY A 154 -20.62 -5.47 1.69
N THR A 155 -19.34 -5.86 1.67
CA THR A 155 -18.51 -6.04 2.85
C THR A 155 -17.25 -5.18 2.81
N VAL A 156 -16.64 -4.97 3.97
CA VAL A 156 -15.36 -4.28 4.14
C VAL A 156 -14.46 -5.09 5.09
N TYR A 157 -13.17 -5.16 4.77
CA TYR A 157 -12.16 -5.66 5.69
C TYR A 157 -11.63 -4.49 6.52
N ALA A 158 -11.60 -4.67 7.84
CA ALA A 158 -11.04 -3.73 8.80
C ALA A 158 -9.89 -4.38 9.55
N GLY A 159 -8.71 -3.77 9.48
CA GLY A 159 -7.52 -4.16 10.21
C GLY A 159 -7.12 -3.08 11.22
N GLY A 160 -6.53 -3.47 12.36
CA GLY A 160 -6.16 -2.49 13.37
C GLY A 160 -5.54 -3.08 14.62
N GLU A 161 -5.73 -2.36 15.72
CA GLU A 161 -5.28 -2.74 17.07
C GLU A 161 -6.40 -3.43 17.87
N PHE A 162 -7.62 -3.45 17.34
CA PHE A 162 -8.79 -3.96 18.04
C PHE A 162 -8.72 -5.47 18.29
N THR A 163 -9.41 -5.92 19.31
CA THR A 163 -9.53 -7.33 19.65
C THR A 163 -10.97 -7.83 19.47
N ALA A 164 -11.93 -6.92 19.45
CA ALA A 164 -13.33 -7.20 19.28
C ALA A 164 -14.04 -6.12 18.44
N VAL A 165 -15.11 -6.52 17.77
CA VAL A 165 -16.03 -5.65 17.03
C VAL A 165 -17.46 -5.91 17.52
N GLY A 166 -18.21 -4.85 17.81
CA GLY A 166 -19.57 -4.91 18.33
C GLY A 166 -19.65 -4.91 19.85
N ALA A 167 -20.84 -5.20 20.38
CA ALA A 167 -21.04 -5.34 21.83
C ALA A 167 -20.20 -6.51 22.39
N PRO A 168 -19.80 -6.48 23.67
CA PRO A 168 -18.93 -7.50 24.28
C PRO A 168 -19.36 -8.95 24.06
N ALA A 169 -20.65 -9.17 23.86
CA ALA A 169 -21.26 -10.49 23.64
C ALA A 169 -21.04 -11.06 22.20
N ARG A 170 -20.54 -10.28 21.22
CA ARG A 170 -20.39 -10.75 19.81
C ARG A 170 -19.07 -11.42 19.50
N GLY A 171 -18.18 -11.59 20.49
CA GLY A 171 -16.97 -12.39 20.37
C GLY A 171 -15.73 -11.62 19.90
N ARG A 172 -14.57 -12.26 20.07
CA ARG A 172 -13.26 -11.72 19.68
C ARG A 172 -13.01 -11.98 18.21
N THR A 173 -12.82 -10.90 17.43
CA THR A 173 -12.48 -10.97 16.00
C THR A 173 -10.97 -10.97 15.75
N GLY A 174 -10.17 -10.60 16.77
CA GLY A 174 -8.76 -10.28 16.58
C GLY A 174 -8.58 -8.98 15.81
N ALA A 175 -7.35 -8.69 15.38
CA ALA A 175 -6.95 -7.44 14.74
C ALA A 175 -7.38 -7.31 13.25
N LEU A 176 -8.17 -8.24 12.73
CA LEU A 176 -8.70 -8.23 11.38
C LEU A 176 -10.10 -8.87 11.33
N ALA A 177 -11.07 -8.13 10.80
CA ALA A 177 -12.45 -8.56 10.62
C ALA A 177 -12.95 -8.26 9.22
N ARG A 178 -13.87 -9.06 8.69
CA ARG A 178 -14.71 -8.77 7.51
C ARG A 178 -16.08 -8.41 8.02
N LEU A 179 -16.60 -7.24 7.65
CA LEU A 179 -17.82 -6.66 8.20
C LEU A 179 -18.85 -6.43 7.07
N ARG A 180 -20.13 -6.71 7.34
CA ARG A 180 -21.23 -6.36 6.44
C ARG A 180 -21.52 -4.86 6.53
N LEU A 181 -21.72 -4.20 5.39
CA LEU A 181 -22.11 -2.79 5.37
C LEU A 181 -23.56 -2.56 5.85
N SER A 182 -24.43 -3.55 5.75
CA SER A 182 -25.84 -3.45 6.15
C SER A 182 -26.03 -3.16 7.64
N ASP A 183 -25.22 -3.79 8.50
CA ASP A 183 -25.39 -3.75 9.95
C ASP A 183 -24.08 -3.68 10.77
N GLY A 184 -22.93 -3.65 10.09
CA GLY A 184 -21.62 -3.64 10.75
C GLY A 184 -21.23 -4.96 11.44
N SER A 185 -22.02 -6.04 11.29
CA SER A 185 -21.73 -7.32 11.91
C SER A 185 -20.55 -8.04 11.22
N PRO A 186 -19.73 -8.81 11.97
CA PRO A 186 -18.72 -9.67 11.38
C PRO A 186 -19.35 -10.74 10.48
N VAL A 187 -18.71 -10.99 9.32
CA VAL A 187 -19.10 -12.06 8.41
C VAL A 187 -18.77 -13.42 9.04
N THR A 188 -19.79 -14.25 9.19
CA THR A 188 -19.64 -15.62 9.70
C THR A 188 -18.73 -16.44 8.75
N GLY A 189 -17.81 -17.23 9.32
CA GLY A 189 -16.86 -18.04 8.56
C GLY A 189 -15.55 -17.31 8.21
N PHE A 190 -15.46 -15.98 8.34
CA PHE A 190 -14.19 -15.28 8.20
C PHE A 190 -13.42 -15.25 9.53
N ALA A 191 -12.24 -15.86 9.58
CA ALA A 191 -11.40 -15.94 10.76
C ALA A 191 -9.91 -15.81 10.44
N ALA A 192 -9.42 -14.59 10.37
CA ALA A 192 -8.02 -14.30 10.05
C ALA A 192 -7.03 -14.66 11.18
N ARG A 193 -7.51 -14.90 12.40
CA ARG A 193 -6.73 -15.38 13.57
C ARG A 193 -5.41 -14.66 13.77
N ILE A 194 -5.42 -13.33 13.65
CA ILE A 194 -4.24 -12.48 13.86
C ILE A 194 -3.81 -12.56 15.32
N ARG A 195 -2.50 -12.77 15.57
CA ARG A 195 -1.91 -12.80 16.92
C ARG A 195 -0.55 -12.10 16.94
N GLY A 196 -0.17 -11.58 18.11
CA GLY A 196 1.16 -11.02 18.38
C GLY A 196 1.36 -9.60 17.89
N GLY A 197 0.30 -8.91 17.41
CA GLY A 197 0.38 -7.51 16.99
C GLY A 197 -0.78 -7.06 16.11
N ALA A 198 -0.71 -5.80 15.68
CA ALA A 198 -1.73 -5.13 14.89
C ALA A 198 -1.58 -5.38 13.39
N VAL A 199 -2.68 -5.20 12.64
CA VAL A 199 -2.70 -5.05 11.19
C VAL A 199 -2.67 -3.56 10.87
N THR A 200 -1.67 -3.12 10.09
CA THR A 200 -1.45 -1.70 9.76
C THR A 200 -1.79 -1.35 8.32
N THR A 201 -1.82 -2.35 7.43
CA THR A 201 -2.13 -2.17 6.01
C THR A 201 -2.82 -3.41 5.45
N LEU A 202 -3.75 -3.18 4.52
CA LEU A 202 -4.52 -4.21 3.82
C LEU A 202 -4.63 -3.84 2.36
N VAL A 203 -4.43 -4.82 1.47
CA VAL A 203 -4.80 -4.69 0.04
C VAL A 203 -5.41 -6.01 -0.42
N ARG A 204 -6.39 -5.93 -1.34
CA ARG A 204 -7.11 -7.10 -1.85
C ARG A 204 -6.90 -7.23 -3.35
N ASP A 205 -6.69 -8.47 -3.81
CA ASP A 205 -6.64 -8.85 -5.22
C ASP A 205 -7.49 -10.11 -5.44
N GLY A 206 -8.65 -9.93 -6.02
CA GLY A 206 -9.60 -11.04 -6.22
C GLY A 206 -9.94 -11.78 -4.92
N SER A 207 -9.56 -13.07 -4.85
CA SER A 207 -9.74 -13.92 -3.67
C SER A 207 -8.59 -13.83 -2.66
N ALA A 208 -7.54 -13.05 -2.92
CA ALA A 208 -6.42 -12.86 -2.01
C ALA A 208 -6.56 -11.56 -1.22
N LEU A 209 -6.38 -11.63 0.10
CA LEU A 209 -6.25 -10.49 1.00
C LEU A 209 -4.83 -10.47 1.57
N TYR A 210 -4.06 -9.45 1.22
CA TYR A 210 -2.73 -9.23 1.78
C TYR A 210 -2.84 -8.36 3.03
N ALA A 211 -2.24 -8.83 4.11
CA ALA A 211 -2.20 -8.13 5.39
C ALA A 211 -0.75 -7.87 5.79
N GLY A 212 -0.45 -6.62 6.15
CA GLY A 212 0.82 -6.19 6.69
C GLY A 212 0.66 -5.59 8.09
N GLY A 213 1.70 -5.71 8.93
CA GLY A 213 1.64 -5.16 10.28
C GLY A 213 2.80 -5.60 11.16
N GLY A 214 2.54 -5.65 12.48
CA GLY A 214 3.51 -6.11 13.47
C GLY A 214 3.13 -7.46 14.11
N PHE A 215 2.21 -8.20 13.50
CA PHE A 215 1.73 -9.49 14.00
C PHE A 215 2.76 -10.61 13.78
N THR A 216 2.61 -11.72 14.51
CA THR A 216 3.46 -12.93 14.39
C THR A 216 2.74 -14.08 13.69
N HIS A 217 1.41 -14.14 13.80
CA HIS A 217 0.59 -15.20 13.21
C HIS A 217 -0.61 -14.60 12.47
N ALA A 218 -1.00 -15.23 11.37
CA ALA A 218 -2.19 -14.91 10.61
C ALA A 218 -2.76 -16.19 9.96
N GLY A 219 -4.10 -16.30 9.86
CA GLY A 219 -4.80 -17.40 9.19
C GLY A 219 -4.48 -18.78 9.73
N GLY A 220 -4.03 -18.88 11.00
CA GLY A 220 -3.64 -20.13 11.63
C GLY A 220 -2.16 -20.52 11.47
N LEU A 221 -1.36 -19.78 10.70
CA LEU A 221 0.05 -20.06 10.44
C LEU A 221 0.98 -18.99 11.05
N ALA A 222 2.24 -19.35 11.31
CA ALA A 222 3.29 -18.39 11.63
C ALA A 222 3.60 -17.55 10.38
N ARG A 223 3.19 -16.28 10.39
CA ARG A 223 3.33 -15.31 9.29
C ARG A 223 3.76 -13.96 9.89
N PRO A 224 5.03 -13.79 10.23
CA PRO A 224 5.48 -12.54 10.83
C PRO A 224 5.37 -11.38 9.85
N ALA A 225 4.66 -10.35 10.26
CA ALA A 225 4.49 -9.05 9.64
C ALA A 225 3.83 -9.02 8.24
N LEU A 226 3.77 -10.12 7.49
CA LEU A 226 3.19 -10.19 6.14
C LEU A 226 2.46 -11.52 5.92
N ALA A 227 1.22 -11.47 5.42
CA ALA A 227 0.44 -12.66 5.09
C ALA A 227 -0.38 -12.45 3.83
N ARG A 228 -0.56 -13.51 3.03
CA ARG A 228 -1.63 -13.65 2.03
C ARG A 228 -2.70 -14.56 2.64
N LEU A 229 -3.92 -14.06 2.70
CA LEU A 229 -5.07 -14.74 3.26
C LEU A 229 -6.11 -15.00 2.17
N ASP A 230 -6.86 -16.05 2.29
CA ASP A 230 -8.09 -16.22 1.53
C ASP A 230 -9.12 -15.17 1.95
N ALA A 231 -9.64 -14.41 1.02
CA ALA A 231 -10.53 -13.29 1.28
C ALA A 231 -11.92 -13.72 1.82
N ALA A 232 -12.34 -14.95 1.55
CA ALA A 232 -13.61 -15.48 2.05
C ALA A 232 -13.51 -15.99 3.47
N THR A 233 -12.45 -16.74 3.79
CA THR A 233 -12.31 -17.49 5.05
C THR A 233 -11.32 -16.88 6.03
N GLY A 234 -10.36 -16.06 5.57
CA GLY A 234 -9.25 -15.55 6.38
C GLY A 234 -8.15 -16.57 6.66
N ALA A 235 -8.19 -17.76 6.04
CA ALA A 235 -7.13 -18.75 6.16
C ALA A 235 -5.86 -18.27 5.47
N ALA A 236 -4.70 -18.53 6.07
CA ALA A 236 -3.43 -18.17 5.43
C ALA A 236 -3.12 -19.11 4.27
N ASP A 237 -2.67 -18.54 3.16
CA ASP A 237 -2.14 -19.30 2.05
C ASP A 237 -0.80 -19.95 2.43
N PRO A 238 -0.70 -21.29 2.45
CA PRO A 238 0.54 -21.99 2.80
C PRO A 238 1.66 -21.75 1.79
N ALA A 239 1.32 -21.53 0.51
CA ALA A 239 2.30 -21.28 -0.55
C ALA A 239 2.94 -19.89 -0.48
N PHE A 240 2.31 -18.91 0.21
CA PHE A 240 2.87 -17.59 0.40
C PHE A 240 3.77 -17.56 1.63
N GLY A 241 5.03 -17.97 1.46
CA GLY A 241 6.02 -18.09 2.54
C GLY A 241 6.94 -16.88 2.72
N ILE A 242 6.65 -15.74 2.09
CA ILE A 242 7.52 -14.55 2.13
C ILE A 242 7.48 -13.92 3.53
N ARG A 243 8.68 -13.74 4.11
CA ARG A 243 8.86 -13.15 5.44
C ARG A 243 9.78 -11.94 5.36
N PRO A 244 9.32 -10.76 5.81
CA PRO A 244 10.22 -9.66 6.11
C PRO A 244 11.15 -10.05 7.28
N GLY A 245 12.41 -9.66 7.22
CA GLY A 245 13.41 -9.96 8.23
C GLY A 245 14.28 -8.76 8.58
N ALA A 246 14.84 -8.75 9.79
CA ALA A 246 15.76 -7.72 10.27
C ALA A 246 16.82 -8.36 11.18
N PRO A 247 17.92 -7.66 11.52
CA PRO A 247 18.91 -8.12 12.48
C PRO A 247 18.29 -8.55 13.80
N ARG A 248 18.93 -9.50 14.50
CA ARG A 248 18.44 -10.06 15.76
C ARG A 248 18.15 -8.95 16.78
N GLY A 249 17.00 -9.01 17.42
CA GLY A 249 16.54 -7.99 18.38
C GLY A 249 15.78 -6.81 17.78
N SER A 250 15.80 -6.65 16.47
CA SER A 250 15.01 -5.61 15.79
C SER A 250 13.55 -6.03 15.64
N ARG A 251 12.64 -5.05 15.77
CA ARG A 251 11.22 -5.26 15.46
C ARG A 251 11.02 -5.21 13.95
N VAL A 252 10.35 -6.21 13.40
CA VAL A 252 9.92 -6.24 12.01
C VAL A 252 8.47 -5.78 11.94
N ARG A 253 8.18 -4.84 11.03
CA ARG A 253 6.83 -4.33 10.77
C ARG A 253 6.68 -3.95 9.31
N VAL A 254 5.55 -4.31 8.71
CA VAL A 254 5.13 -3.80 7.40
C VAL A 254 4.20 -2.62 7.63
N HIS A 255 4.56 -1.45 7.12
CA HIS A 255 3.80 -0.20 7.26
C HIS A 255 2.84 0.04 6.10
N ALA A 256 3.26 -0.32 4.90
CA ALA A 256 2.52 -0.08 3.68
C ALA A 256 2.58 -1.26 2.71
N LEU A 257 1.46 -1.52 2.06
CA LEU A 257 1.29 -2.44 0.94
C LEU A 257 0.57 -1.70 -0.19
N ALA A 258 0.99 -1.95 -1.42
CA ALA A 258 0.28 -1.50 -2.62
C ALA A 258 0.32 -2.60 -3.70
N LEU A 259 -0.73 -2.65 -4.53
CA LEU A 259 -0.85 -3.59 -5.65
C LEU A 259 -0.88 -2.84 -6.98
N GLY A 260 -0.10 -3.26 -7.94
CA GLY A 260 -0.09 -2.71 -9.29
C GLY A 260 0.85 -3.47 -10.22
N GLY A 261 0.56 -3.50 -11.51
CA GLY A 261 1.41 -4.16 -12.51
C GLY A 261 1.71 -5.64 -12.25
N GLY A 262 0.84 -6.37 -11.55
CA GLY A 262 1.06 -7.76 -11.13
C GLY A 262 2.04 -7.93 -9.97
N LYS A 263 2.34 -6.85 -9.26
CA LYS A 263 3.27 -6.81 -8.12
C LYS A 263 2.58 -6.33 -6.85
N LEU A 264 3.04 -6.88 -5.73
CA LEU A 264 2.78 -6.36 -4.39
C LEU A 264 4.04 -5.61 -3.93
N ALA A 265 3.95 -4.29 -3.78
CA ALA A 265 4.99 -3.52 -3.11
C ALA A 265 4.83 -3.65 -1.59
N VAL A 266 5.94 -3.90 -0.91
CA VAL A 266 6.01 -4.09 0.54
C VAL A 266 6.99 -3.07 1.12
N GLY A 267 6.51 -2.21 2.00
CA GLY A 267 7.32 -1.18 2.68
C GLY A 267 7.25 -1.30 4.20
N GLY A 268 8.40 -1.15 4.90
CA GLY A 268 8.39 -1.27 6.35
C GLY A 268 9.77 -1.39 7.01
N ASP A 269 9.75 -1.80 8.28
CA ASP A 269 10.93 -1.95 9.14
C ASP A 269 11.56 -3.34 8.92
N PHE A 270 12.30 -3.50 7.83
CA PHE A 270 13.01 -4.72 7.51
C PHE A 270 14.27 -4.46 6.66
N THR A 271 15.21 -5.39 6.67
CA THR A 271 16.41 -5.35 5.85
C THR A 271 16.43 -6.46 4.79
N THR A 272 15.59 -7.49 4.98
CA THR A 272 15.44 -8.59 4.04
C THR A 272 13.96 -8.87 3.78
N LEU A 273 13.65 -9.38 2.59
CA LEU A 273 12.33 -9.88 2.22
C LEU A 273 12.50 -11.26 1.58
N GLY A 274 11.87 -12.30 2.17
CA GLY A 274 12.04 -13.67 1.71
C GLY A 274 13.50 -14.15 1.71
N GLY A 275 14.33 -13.67 2.65
CA GLY A 275 15.75 -13.97 2.74
C GLY A 275 16.65 -13.15 1.81
N LEU A 276 16.11 -12.39 0.86
CA LEU A 276 16.88 -11.53 -0.05
C LEU A 276 17.09 -10.14 0.55
N PRO A 277 18.25 -9.48 0.35
CA PRO A 277 18.50 -8.11 0.78
C PRO A 277 17.49 -7.15 0.14
N ARG A 278 16.66 -6.49 0.96
CA ARG A 278 15.64 -5.52 0.59
C ARG A 278 15.49 -4.54 1.73
N ALA A 279 16.25 -3.45 1.70
CA ALA A 279 16.18 -2.44 2.75
C ALA A 279 14.88 -1.65 2.65
N GLN A 280 13.97 -1.89 3.60
CA GLN A 280 12.70 -1.20 3.80
C GLN A 280 11.68 -1.29 2.65
N LEU A 281 12.06 -1.72 1.45
CA LEU A 281 11.22 -1.77 0.26
C LEU A 281 11.56 -2.96 -0.61
N GLY A 282 10.54 -3.70 -1.07
CA GLY A 282 10.70 -4.78 -2.03
C GLY A 282 9.41 -5.05 -2.78
N LEU A 283 9.53 -5.68 -3.94
CA LEU A 283 8.40 -6.15 -4.73
C LEU A 283 8.26 -7.66 -4.64
N VAL A 284 7.02 -8.13 -4.67
CA VAL A 284 6.64 -9.54 -4.73
C VAL A 284 5.78 -9.74 -5.98
N ASP A 285 6.11 -10.72 -6.78
CA ASP A 285 5.27 -11.15 -7.89
C ASP A 285 4.04 -11.89 -7.34
N VAL A 286 2.84 -11.35 -7.59
CA VAL A 286 1.60 -11.89 -6.99
C VAL A 286 1.22 -13.24 -7.54
N ARG A 287 1.57 -13.54 -8.80
CA ARG A 287 1.26 -14.80 -9.48
C ARG A 287 2.13 -15.95 -8.98
N THR A 288 3.43 -15.70 -8.80
CA THR A 288 4.40 -16.73 -8.40
C THR A 288 4.61 -16.79 -6.89
N ALA A 289 4.14 -15.81 -6.14
CA ALA A 289 4.40 -15.65 -4.71
C ALA A 289 5.90 -15.62 -4.38
N ARG A 290 6.72 -15.01 -5.25
CA ARG A 290 8.18 -14.89 -5.06
C ARG A 290 8.58 -13.43 -4.99
N VAL A 291 9.64 -13.16 -4.23
CA VAL A 291 10.27 -11.83 -4.21
C VAL A 291 10.84 -11.56 -5.59
N ASP A 292 10.49 -10.41 -6.15
CA ASP A 292 10.94 -9.97 -7.47
C ASP A 292 12.45 -9.65 -7.49
N ALA A 293 13.06 -9.72 -8.67
CA ALA A 293 14.43 -9.30 -8.88
C ALA A 293 14.64 -7.78 -8.64
N TRP A 294 13.56 -6.99 -8.75
CA TRP A 294 13.56 -5.57 -8.46
C TRP A 294 14.13 -5.25 -7.08
N ARG A 295 15.07 -4.34 -7.00
CA ARG A 295 15.65 -3.86 -5.74
C ARG A 295 16.13 -2.42 -5.86
N THR A 296 16.29 -1.75 -4.72
CA THR A 296 16.90 -0.43 -4.65
C THR A 296 17.81 -0.34 -3.42
N ALA A 297 18.95 0.30 -3.56
CA ALA A 297 19.82 0.68 -2.47
C ALA A 297 19.41 2.01 -1.82
N PHE A 298 18.50 2.77 -2.43
CA PHE A 298 18.13 4.12 -1.99
C PHE A 298 17.71 4.18 -0.52
N TYR A 299 16.94 3.19 -0.04
CA TYR A 299 16.51 3.12 1.36
C TYR A 299 17.46 2.33 2.28
N ALA A 300 18.65 1.98 1.85
CA ALA A 300 19.66 1.37 2.71
C ALA A 300 20.37 2.42 3.60
N ALA A 301 20.42 3.68 3.16
CA ALA A 301 21.00 4.78 3.94
C ALA A 301 20.13 5.08 5.18
N ARG A 302 20.78 5.40 6.30
CA ARG A 302 20.07 5.80 7.53
C ARG A 302 19.74 7.29 7.49
N CYS A 303 18.52 7.63 7.82
CA CYS A 303 18.08 9.02 7.98
C CYS A 303 18.68 9.66 9.24
N ALA A 304 18.48 9.03 10.40
CA ALA A 304 19.06 9.41 11.65
C ALA A 304 19.34 8.15 12.49
N ARG A 305 20.14 8.31 13.56
CA ARG A 305 20.44 7.20 14.47
C ARG A 305 19.17 6.58 15.06
N ASP A 306 18.20 7.43 15.39
CA ASP A 306 16.96 7.03 16.05
C ASP A 306 15.84 6.67 15.06
N PHE A 307 16.07 6.84 13.75
CA PHE A 307 15.15 6.50 12.66
C PHE A 307 15.77 5.47 11.70
N PRO A 308 15.89 4.20 12.13
CA PRO A 308 16.48 3.16 11.31
C PRO A 308 15.60 2.78 10.11
N SER A 309 14.29 3.11 10.14
CA SER A 309 13.35 2.87 9.07
C SER A 309 12.34 4.02 8.94
N TYR A 310 12.00 4.39 7.71
CA TYR A 310 11.28 5.62 7.40
C TYR A 310 10.28 5.50 6.24
N VAL A 311 10.21 4.40 5.52
CA VAL A 311 9.16 4.15 4.50
C VAL A 311 7.80 4.05 5.19
N ARG A 312 6.79 4.83 4.74
CA ARG A 312 5.48 4.93 5.40
C ARG A 312 4.30 4.72 4.47
N GLY A 313 4.36 5.16 3.23
CA GLY A 313 3.28 5.03 2.26
C GLY A 313 3.79 4.58 0.90
N LEU A 314 2.95 3.83 0.19
CA LEU A 314 3.18 3.29 -1.15
C LEU A 314 1.89 3.39 -1.94
N ASP A 315 2.00 3.75 -3.22
CA ASP A 315 0.88 3.58 -4.16
C ASP A 315 1.39 3.42 -5.59
N PHE A 316 0.73 2.56 -6.37
CA PHE A 316 1.03 2.37 -7.79
C PHE A 316 0.26 3.35 -8.66
N ALA A 317 0.88 3.76 -9.75
CA ALA A 317 0.17 4.40 -10.84
C ALA A 317 -0.90 3.46 -11.42
N PRO A 318 -2.00 4.00 -11.99
CA PRO A 318 -3.11 3.19 -12.51
C PRO A 318 -2.73 2.18 -13.59
N ASP A 319 -1.65 2.44 -14.35
CA ASP A 319 -1.10 1.53 -15.37
C ASP A 319 -0.08 0.53 -14.80
N GLY A 320 0.27 0.66 -13.52
CA GLY A 320 1.26 -0.16 -12.86
C GLY A 320 2.69 0.06 -13.38
N ALA A 321 2.94 1.09 -14.19
CA ALA A 321 4.26 1.34 -14.77
C ALA A 321 5.27 1.83 -13.73
N TYR A 322 4.80 2.58 -12.75
CA TYR A 322 5.60 3.06 -11.64
C TYR A 322 4.82 3.03 -10.32
N PHE A 323 5.50 3.25 -9.24
CA PHE A 323 4.89 3.51 -7.94
C PHE A 323 5.61 4.65 -7.21
N ALA A 324 4.87 5.30 -6.32
CA ALA A 324 5.38 6.35 -5.46
C ALA A 324 5.56 5.85 -4.04
N VAL A 325 6.59 6.36 -3.37
CA VAL A 325 6.93 6.03 -1.98
C VAL A 325 7.06 7.32 -1.19
N VAL A 326 6.50 7.37 0.01
CA VAL A 326 6.66 8.51 0.92
C VAL A 326 7.32 8.08 2.23
N THR A 327 8.11 9.01 2.81
CA THR A 327 8.96 8.73 3.96
C THR A 327 8.84 9.77 5.08
N THR A 328 9.31 9.38 6.25
CA THR A 328 9.54 10.22 7.43
C THR A 328 11.03 10.24 7.77
N GLY A 329 11.50 10.94 8.82
CA GLY A 329 12.85 10.74 9.33
C GLY A 329 13.62 11.97 9.81
N GLY A 330 13.10 13.19 9.60
CA GLY A 330 13.72 14.45 10.02
C GLY A 330 14.73 15.05 9.02
N PRO A 331 15.13 16.32 9.20
CA PRO A 331 15.88 17.08 8.21
C PRO A 331 17.31 16.54 8.04
N ARG A 332 17.70 16.15 6.80
CA ARG A 332 19.01 15.53 6.51
C ARG A 332 19.66 15.93 5.20
N GLY A 333 19.06 16.84 4.45
CA GLY A 333 19.59 17.32 3.18
C GLY A 333 19.20 16.50 1.96
N ALA A 334 19.60 16.98 0.79
CA ALA A 334 19.16 16.49 -0.51
C ALA A 334 19.66 15.08 -0.87
N ASP A 335 20.71 14.60 -0.22
CA ASP A 335 21.31 13.28 -0.44
C ASP A 335 20.64 12.15 0.35
N ARG A 336 19.64 12.47 1.18
CA ARG A 336 19.00 11.51 2.07
C ARG A 336 17.56 11.19 1.65
N PRO A 337 17.13 9.92 1.84
CA PRO A 337 15.78 9.47 1.50
C PRO A 337 14.72 9.79 2.57
N CYS A 338 15.04 10.68 3.52
CA CYS A 338 14.19 11.06 4.63
C CYS A 338 13.25 12.19 4.23
N ASP A 339 12.00 12.13 4.71
CA ASP A 339 11.00 13.18 4.50
C ASP A 339 10.88 13.54 3.01
N THR A 340 10.68 12.48 2.20
CA THR A 340 10.63 12.57 0.74
C THR A 340 9.41 11.88 0.17
N ALA A 341 9.05 12.29 -1.05
CA ALA A 341 8.32 11.48 -1.99
C ALA A 341 9.26 11.07 -3.13
N ALA A 342 9.20 9.81 -3.57
CA ALA A 342 10.05 9.30 -4.65
C ALA A 342 9.25 8.42 -5.60
N ARG A 343 9.56 8.48 -6.91
CA ARG A 343 9.01 7.60 -7.93
C ARG A 343 10.02 6.53 -8.31
N PHE A 344 9.55 5.30 -8.43
CA PHE A 344 10.30 4.15 -8.92
C PHE A 344 9.57 3.48 -10.07
N GLU A 345 10.29 3.16 -11.14
CA GLU A 345 9.74 2.34 -12.22
C GLU A 345 9.54 0.90 -11.73
N THR A 346 8.41 0.30 -12.08
CA THR A 346 8.05 -1.07 -11.64
C THR A 346 8.90 -2.13 -12.34
N ARG A 347 9.34 -1.85 -13.58
CA ARG A 347 10.17 -2.74 -14.38
C ARG A 347 11.62 -2.29 -14.32
N PRO A 348 12.52 -3.09 -13.72
CA PRO A 348 13.93 -2.73 -13.67
C PRO A 348 14.60 -2.85 -15.04
N PRO A 349 15.74 -2.19 -15.25
CA PRO A 349 16.64 -2.48 -16.37
C PRO A 349 16.98 -3.98 -16.40
N ARG A 350 17.08 -4.55 -17.60
CA ARG A 350 17.20 -6.03 -17.80
C ARG A 350 18.43 -6.66 -17.17
N THR A 351 19.48 -5.90 -16.84
CA THR A 351 20.79 -6.42 -16.49
C THR A 351 21.08 -6.54 -15.00
N SER A 352 20.45 -5.76 -14.12
CA SER A 352 20.86 -5.71 -12.71
C SER A 352 19.73 -5.90 -11.68
N GLY A 353 18.47 -5.64 -12.05
CA GLY A 353 17.37 -5.55 -11.08
C GLY A 353 17.46 -4.35 -10.14
N GLU A 354 18.57 -3.58 -10.19
CA GLU A 354 18.78 -2.37 -9.37
C GLU A 354 18.03 -1.19 -9.98
N VAL A 355 17.24 -0.49 -9.17
CA VAL A 355 16.42 0.65 -9.60
C VAL A 355 16.71 1.85 -8.71
N SER A 356 17.13 2.95 -9.31
CA SER A 356 17.19 4.25 -8.66
C SER A 356 15.85 4.97 -8.83
N PRO A 357 15.50 5.92 -7.94
CA PRO A 357 14.30 6.72 -8.13
C PRO A 357 14.42 7.56 -9.40
N THR A 358 13.32 7.65 -10.16
CA THR A 358 13.22 8.53 -11.35
C THR A 358 13.27 9.99 -10.93
N TRP A 359 12.65 10.31 -9.79
CA TRP A 359 12.74 11.59 -9.13
C TRP A 359 12.55 11.44 -7.62
N VAL A 360 13.05 12.42 -6.88
CA VAL A 360 12.87 12.58 -5.44
C VAL A 360 12.43 14.01 -5.18
N ASN A 361 11.34 14.18 -4.43
CA ASN A 361 10.85 15.47 -3.94
C ASN A 361 11.04 15.53 -2.42
N HIS A 362 11.69 16.56 -1.93
CA HIS A 362 12.01 16.74 -0.52
C HIS A 362 11.09 17.76 0.14
N THR A 363 10.74 17.52 1.41
CA THR A 363 9.97 18.48 2.21
C THR A 363 10.84 19.41 3.03
N GLY A 364 12.13 19.08 3.19
CA GLY A 364 13.08 19.85 4.02
C GLY A 364 12.98 19.54 5.51
N GLY A 365 12.42 18.39 5.90
CA GLY A 365 12.45 17.93 7.30
C GLY A 365 11.08 17.59 7.91
N ASP A 366 10.03 17.69 7.13
CA ASP A 366 8.67 17.37 7.57
C ASP A 366 8.20 16.04 6.97
N SER A 367 7.63 15.15 7.76
CA SER A 367 7.25 13.80 7.35
C SER A 367 6.04 13.75 6.44
N LEU A 368 6.09 12.82 5.47
CA LEU A 368 4.98 12.36 4.65
C LEU A 368 4.51 10.98 5.13
N TYR A 369 3.19 10.74 5.12
CA TYR A 369 2.61 9.49 5.59
C TYR A 369 1.70 8.80 4.57
N ALA A 370 1.02 9.58 3.74
CA ALA A 370 0.07 9.10 2.75
C ALA A 370 0.47 9.52 1.33
N VAL A 371 0.17 8.66 0.36
CA VAL A 371 0.39 8.90 -1.07
C VAL A 371 -0.74 8.28 -1.87
N ALA A 372 -1.14 8.93 -2.97
CA ALA A 372 -2.04 8.39 -3.98
C ALA A 372 -1.58 8.82 -5.38
N ALA A 373 -1.39 7.84 -6.27
CA ALA A 373 -0.95 8.06 -7.64
C ALA A 373 -2.12 7.87 -8.61
N THR A 374 -2.57 8.91 -9.30
CA THR A 374 -3.75 8.89 -10.16
C THR A 374 -3.44 8.97 -11.66
N GLY A 375 -2.16 9.10 -12.02
CA GLY A 375 -1.71 9.37 -13.39
C GLY A 375 -1.68 10.87 -13.72
N ALA A 376 -2.66 11.66 -13.30
CA ALA A 376 -2.63 13.12 -13.41
C ALA A 376 -1.74 13.77 -12.33
N ALA A 377 -1.65 13.17 -11.16
CA ALA A 377 -0.84 13.64 -10.04
C ALA A 377 -0.38 12.49 -9.15
N VAL A 378 0.69 12.73 -8.38
CA VAL A 378 1.04 12.01 -7.16
C VAL A 378 0.70 12.92 -5.99
N TYR A 379 -0.43 12.64 -5.33
CA TYR A 379 -0.85 13.35 -4.12
C TYR A 379 -0.06 12.86 -2.94
N VAL A 380 0.45 13.78 -2.13
CA VAL A 380 1.23 13.48 -0.92
C VAL A 380 0.69 14.24 0.27
N GLY A 381 0.72 13.60 1.41
CA GLY A 381 0.19 14.21 2.63
C GLY A 381 0.91 13.73 3.89
N GLY A 382 1.02 14.66 4.83
CA GLY A 382 1.70 14.47 6.09
C GLY A 382 1.55 15.72 6.97
N HIS A 383 2.64 16.14 7.61
CA HIS A 383 2.70 17.42 8.30
C HIS A 383 3.71 18.40 7.65
N GLN A 384 4.03 18.16 6.39
CA GLN A 384 4.94 19.00 5.63
C GLN A 384 4.43 20.44 5.53
N ARG A 385 5.36 21.37 5.39
CA ARG A 385 5.11 22.80 5.06
C ARG A 385 5.40 23.06 3.58
N TRP A 386 6.38 22.34 3.03
CA TRP A 386 6.90 22.56 1.69
C TRP A 386 7.03 21.25 0.92
N LEU A 387 7.02 21.38 -0.40
CA LEU A 387 7.58 20.45 -1.38
C LEU A 387 8.72 21.18 -2.11
N ASP A 388 9.46 20.50 -2.99
CA ASP A 388 10.60 21.04 -3.74
C ASP A 388 11.64 21.72 -2.81
N ASN A 389 11.90 21.16 -1.64
CA ASN A 389 12.71 21.77 -0.58
C ASN A 389 13.94 20.91 -0.20
N PRO A 390 14.83 20.56 -1.15
CA PRO A 390 15.96 19.66 -0.88
C PRO A 390 17.01 20.25 0.08
N GLU A 391 17.17 21.56 0.09
CA GLU A 391 18.13 22.28 0.94
C GLU A 391 17.50 22.82 2.24
N GLY A 392 16.23 22.48 2.49
CA GLY A 392 15.56 22.87 3.73
C GLY A 392 16.06 22.07 4.92
N HIS A 393 16.30 22.75 6.04
CA HIS A 393 16.62 22.17 7.33
C HIS A 393 15.59 22.68 8.34
N ASP A 394 14.37 22.12 8.28
CA ASP A 394 13.21 22.58 9.05
C ASP A 394 12.79 24.03 8.74
N SER A 395 13.20 24.52 7.58
CA SER A 395 12.93 25.86 7.02
C SER A 395 12.74 25.79 5.51
N ALA A 396 12.25 26.86 4.90
CA ALA A 396 12.21 26.97 3.45
C ALA A 396 13.62 27.20 2.89
N GLY A 397 14.09 26.33 2.02
CA GLY A 397 15.28 26.51 1.21
C GLY A 397 14.97 27.15 -0.15
N PRO A 398 15.98 27.36 -1.00
CA PRO A 398 15.79 27.88 -2.36
C PRO A 398 14.82 27.01 -3.18
N GLY A 399 13.80 27.63 -3.80
CA GLY A 399 12.82 26.93 -4.65
C GLY A 399 11.75 26.16 -3.89
N ALA A 400 11.71 26.22 -2.57
CA ALA A 400 10.68 25.56 -1.75
C ALA A 400 9.27 26.04 -2.13
N ALA A 401 8.39 25.09 -2.47
CA ALA A 401 6.99 25.34 -2.80
C ALA A 401 6.11 25.16 -1.56
N PRO A 402 5.42 26.19 -1.04
CA PRO A 402 4.53 26.06 0.12
C PRO A 402 3.36 25.08 -0.21
N ARG A 403 3.27 23.99 0.56
CA ARG A 403 2.23 22.94 0.45
C ARG A 403 1.92 22.40 1.84
N PRO A 404 1.28 23.21 2.71
CA PRO A 404 1.09 22.85 4.11
C PRO A 404 0.16 21.65 4.27
N GLY A 405 0.72 20.54 4.71
CA GLY A 405 0.03 19.32 5.10
C GLY A 405 -0.50 18.44 3.99
N ILE A 406 -0.66 18.98 2.77
CA ILE A 406 -1.15 18.26 1.58
C ILE A 406 -0.59 18.94 0.33
N GLY A 407 -0.32 18.16 -0.72
CA GLY A 407 0.15 18.69 -2.00
C GLY A 407 0.06 17.66 -3.11
N ALA A 408 0.29 18.10 -4.33
CA ALA A 408 0.36 17.27 -5.52
C ALA A 408 1.70 17.47 -6.22
N ILE A 409 2.25 16.40 -6.76
CA ILE A 409 3.52 16.34 -7.48
C ILE A 409 3.23 15.88 -8.91
N ASP A 410 3.84 16.53 -9.89
CA ASP A 410 3.80 16.10 -11.30
C ASP A 410 4.46 14.71 -11.41
N PRO A 411 3.74 13.69 -11.89
CA PRO A 411 4.28 12.33 -11.94
C PRO A 411 5.52 12.18 -12.81
N ARG A 412 5.68 13.04 -13.82
CA ARG A 412 6.78 12.97 -14.79
C ARG A 412 8.02 13.70 -14.30
N THR A 413 7.85 14.90 -13.73
CA THR A 413 8.98 15.79 -13.39
C THR A 413 9.38 15.69 -11.92
N GLY A 414 8.49 15.20 -11.04
CA GLY A 414 8.70 15.19 -9.60
C GLY A 414 8.56 16.56 -8.94
N ARG A 415 8.11 17.60 -9.65
CA ARG A 415 7.93 18.95 -9.14
C ARG A 415 6.54 19.15 -8.56
N ALA A 416 6.43 20.00 -7.55
CA ALA A 416 5.15 20.40 -6.98
C ALA A 416 4.24 21.02 -8.05
N LEU A 417 3.01 20.51 -8.15
CA LEU A 417 1.95 21.11 -8.96
C LEU A 417 1.36 22.35 -8.26
N PRO A 418 0.69 23.27 -8.99
CA PRO A 418 0.05 24.44 -8.39
C PRO A 418 -1.03 24.12 -7.34
N TRP A 419 -1.63 22.94 -7.42
CA TRP A 419 -2.69 22.49 -6.50
C TRP A 419 -2.27 22.61 -5.04
N ASN A 420 -2.97 23.45 -4.27
CA ASN A 420 -2.62 23.82 -2.90
C ASN A 420 -3.89 24.12 -2.08
N PRO A 421 -4.71 23.12 -1.78
CA PRO A 421 -5.93 23.32 -1.00
C PRO A 421 -5.65 23.70 0.45
N THR A 422 -4.42 23.59 0.89
CA THR A 422 -3.97 23.80 2.26
C THR A 422 -4.75 23.00 3.32
N ARG A 423 -4.21 22.87 4.48
CA ARG A 423 -4.83 22.37 5.70
C ARG A 423 -4.00 22.79 6.92
N GLU A 424 -4.59 22.67 8.09
CA GLU A 424 -3.82 22.75 9.34
C GLU A 424 -2.76 21.63 9.35
N ARG A 425 -1.61 21.92 9.92
CA ARG A 425 -0.46 20.99 9.90
C ARG A 425 -0.76 19.70 10.68
N GLY A 426 -1.18 19.79 11.93
CA GLY A 426 -1.54 18.67 12.78
C GLY A 426 -0.46 17.56 12.86
N ILE A 427 -0.89 16.34 13.15
CA ILE A 427 -0.07 15.11 13.05
C ILE A 427 0.10 14.74 11.57
N GLY A 428 -0.91 14.97 10.73
CA GLY A 428 -0.82 14.85 9.30
C GLY A 428 -1.90 14.00 8.64
N VAL A 429 -1.93 14.06 7.30
CA VAL A 429 -2.76 13.19 6.46
C VAL A 429 -2.26 11.75 6.60
N LYS A 430 -3.18 10.82 6.90
CA LYS A 430 -2.88 9.39 7.06
C LYS A 430 -3.51 8.52 5.97
N ALA A 431 -4.51 9.04 5.27
CA ALA A 431 -5.21 8.29 4.24
C ALA A 431 -5.52 9.16 3.02
N PHE A 432 -5.26 8.60 1.86
CA PHE A 432 -5.84 9.00 0.59
C PHE A 432 -6.61 7.82 0.00
N LEU A 433 -7.70 8.12 -0.70
CA LEU A 433 -8.38 7.17 -1.57
C LEU A 433 -8.81 7.89 -2.86
N ALA A 434 -8.15 7.58 -3.95
CA ALA A 434 -8.61 7.99 -5.28
C ALA A 434 -9.84 7.17 -5.67
N CYS A 435 -10.87 7.83 -6.17
CA CYS A 435 -12.10 7.21 -6.66
C CYS A 435 -12.56 7.91 -7.95
N PRO A 436 -13.52 7.35 -8.71
CA PRO A 436 -13.98 7.97 -9.97
C PRO A 436 -14.55 9.39 -9.83
N ARG A 437 -14.91 9.82 -8.62
CA ARG A 437 -15.45 11.16 -8.35
C ARG A 437 -14.39 12.15 -7.84
N GLY A 438 -13.17 11.67 -7.48
CA GLY A 438 -12.13 12.54 -6.94
C GLY A 438 -11.24 11.85 -5.89
N LEU A 439 -10.70 12.64 -4.98
CA LEU A 439 -9.76 12.22 -3.94
C LEU A 439 -10.35 12.40 -2.55
N LEU A 440 -10.56 11.31 -1.83
CA LEU A 440 -10.90 11.31 -0.41
C LEU A 440 -9.63 11.43 0.44
N VAL A 441 -9.71 12.23 1.51
CA VAL A 441 -8.60 12.57 2.40
C VAL A 441 -8.99 12.30 3.84
N GLY A 442 -8.14 11.62 4.59
CA GLY A 442 -8.27 11.38 6.03
C GLY A 442 -7.10 11.97 6.81
N SER A 443 -7.37 12.72 7.86
CA SER A 443 -6.36 13.45 8.65
C SER A 443 -6.74 13.52 10.15
N ASP A 444 -6.11 14.44 10.88
CA ASP A 444 -6.37 14.75 12.29
C ASP A 444 -6.82 16.20 12.52
N THR A 445 -6.88 17.01 11.48
CA THR A 445 -7.17 18.46 11.57
C THR A 445 -8.60 18.80 11.19
N THR A 446 -9.06 20.02 11.48
CA THR A 446 -10.44 20.44 11.31
C THR A 446 -10.67 21.28 10.06
N ARG A 447 -9.60 21.73 9.39
CA ARG A 447 -9.69 22.54 8.17
C ARG A 447 -9.02 21.83 7.00
N LEU A 448 -9.66 21.95 5.84
CA LEU A 448 -9.19 21.44 4.55
C LEU A 448 -9.81 22.34 3.46
N GLY A 449 -9.05 22.76 2.47
CA GLY A 449 -9.56 23.67 1.44
C GLY A 449 -9.94 25.05 2.00
N HIS A 450 -9.25 25.54 3.02
CA HIS A 450 -9.53 26.81 3.72
C HIS A 450 -10.82 26.84 4.56
N GLU A 451 -11.59 25.76 4.60
CA GLU A 451 -12.87 25.66 5.29
C GLU A 451 -12.94 24.52 6.31
N TYR A 452 -14.08 24.41 7.00
CA TYR A 452 -14.27 23.40 8.04
C TYR A 452 -14.61 22.03 7.45
N HIS A 453 -13.62 21.15 7.42
CA HIS A 453 -13.75 19.73 7.08
C HIS A 453 -13.04 18.88 8.12
N ALA A 454 -13.73 18.59 9.22
CA ALA A 454 -13.09 17.92 10.34
C ALA A 454 -12.68 16.49 9.98
N ARG A 455 -11.38 16.29 9.76
CA ARG A 455 -10.61 15.04 9.60
C ARG A 455 -10.91 14.20 8.37
N VAL A 456 -11.98 14.49 7.65
CA VAL A 456 -12.29 13.82 6.38
C VAL A 456 -12.86 14.83 5.40
N GLY A 457 -12.46 14.75 4.14
CA GLY A 457 -12.96 15.57 3.05
C GLY A 457 -12.78 14.86 1.71
N MET A 458 -13.42 15.39 0.69
CA MET A 458 -13.32 14.89 -0.67
C MET A 458 -13.09 16.06 -1.64
N PHE A 459 -12.02 16.02 -2.39
CA PHE A 459 -11.76 16.91 -3.52
C PHE A 459 -12.32 16.30 -4.80
N PRO A 460 -13.31 16.93 -5.46
CA PRO A 460 -13.93 16.38 -6.66
C PRO A 460 -13.00 16.53 -7.88
N LEU A 461 -13.26 15.72 -8.91
CA LEU A 461 -12.73 15.98 -10.25
C LEU A 461 -13.41 17.22 -10.81
N PRO A 462 -12.68 18.07 -11.58
CA PRO A 462 -13.25 19.26 -12.24
C PRO A 462 -14.27 18.90 -13.33
#